data_be37a3bc2714268a602ceea5719438d9
#
_entry.id   be37a3bc2714268a602ceea5719438d9
#
_cell.length_a   1.000
_cell.length_b   1.000
_cell.length_c   1.000
_cell.angle_alpha   90.00
_cell.angle_beta   90.00
_cell.angle_gamma   90.00
#
_symmetry.space_group_name_H-M   'P 1'
#
loop_
_entity.id
_entity.type
_entity.pdbx_description
1 polymer ?
#
loop_
_entity_poly.entity_id
_entity_poly.type
_entity_poly.pdbx_seq_one_letter_code
_entity_poly.pdbx_strand_id
1 'polypeptide(L)'
;MLKRTLLATAALGLGMAFAGAASAQDKTKACFVYVGPIGDGGWTFQHDQGRLAVEAAYGDKVETAFQENVPEGADAERVMTQMALSGCDIIFTTSFGYMDQTNAVAAKFPDVKFEHATGYKRDTPNVSTYNARFYEGRAVMGHIAGKMTKSNKIGYIGSFPIPEVIQGINSSFIHAKKANPNVTMSVVWAYTWFDPAKEADAAKALIEQGVDVILQHTDSTAPLAEAAKTPGVIGFGQASDMAAYSPSPRVSAIIDNWAPYYVERVGAVIDGTWAQKDTWAGIGGGEVQIGAISDAVPADVKAEAEALAASIADGSYHPFTGPLNKQDGSVWLKDGEVADDGTLAGMGFYVEGIVGDIPK
;
A
#
# COMPACT_ATOMS: atom_id res chain seq x y z
N MET A 1 -45.54 -11.02 91.92
CA MET A 1 -44.22 -11.32 91.35
C MET A 1 -44.36 -11.30 89.80
N LEU A 2 -43.95 -10.19 89.21
CA LEU A 2 -44.08 -9.95 87.76
C LEU A 2 -42.86 -10.50 87.04
N LYS A 3 -43.10 -11.35 86.08
CA LYS A 3 -42.06 -11.78 85.10
C LYS A 3 -42.18 -10.87 83.90
N ARG A 4 -41.12 -10.12 83.59
CA ARG A 4 -40.98 -9.32 82.40
C ARG A 4 -40.34 -10.18 81.33
N THR A 5 -41.05 -10.35 80.21
CA THR A 5 -40.58 -11.03 78.97
C THR A 5 -39.99 -9.95 78.08
N LEU A 6 -38.71 -10.09 77.71
CA LEU A 6 -38.04 -9.24 76.69
C LEU A 6 -38.32 -9.84 75.29
N LEU A 7 -38.92 -9.06 74.43
CA LEU A 7 -38.97 -9.36 73.01
C LEU A 7 -37.71 -8.80 72.35
N ALA A 8 -36.97 -9.65 71.71
CA ALA A 8 -35.85 -9.30 70.82
C ALA A 8 -36.36 -9.16 69.37
N THR A 9 -36.37 -7.96 68.82
CA THR A 9 -36.67 -7.67 67.41
C THR A 9 -35.40 -7.84 66.59
N ALA A 10 -35.37 -8.90 65.73
CA ALA A 10 -34.36 -9.10 64.71
C ALA A 10 -34.70 -8.28 63.45
N ALA A 11 -33.92 -7.25 63.17
CA ALA A 11 -33.97 -6.51 61.91
C ALA A 11 -33.21 -7.26 60.83
N LEU A 12 -33.92 -7.85 59.85
CA LEU A 12 -33.30 -8.37 58.61
C LEU A 12 -32.96 -7.18 57.69
N GLY A 13 -31.69 -6.85 57.57
CA GLY A 13 -31.21 -5.91 56.56
C GLY A 13 -31.18 -6.59 55.19
N LEU A 14 -32.10 -6.21 54.27
CA LEU A 14 -32.08 -6.58 52.87
C LEU A 14 -30.93 -5.78 52.18
N GLY A 15 -29.78 -6.39 51.99
CA GLY A 15 -28.71 -5.87 51.16
C GLY A 15 -29.10 -5.98 49.69
N MET A 16 -29.55 -4.89 49.05
CA MET A 16 -29.65 -4.82 47.58
C MET A 16 -28.23 -4.82 46.99
N ALA A 17 -27.79 -5.95 46.49
CA ALA A 17 -26.64 -6.01 45.59
C ALA A 17 -27.03 -5.34 44.25
N PHE A 18 -26.59 -4.10 44.03
CA PHE A 18 -26.56 -3.52 42.70
C PHE A 18 -25.51 -4.31 41.90
N ALA A 19 -25.97 -5.34 41.19
CA ALA A 19 -25.21 -5.90 40.07
C ALA A 19 -25.18 -4.78 39.02
N GLY A 20 -24.05 -4.06 38.95
CA GLY A 20 -23.77 -3.17 37.82
C GLY A 20 -23.85 -4.00 36.56
N ALA A 21 -24.87 -3.75 35.75
CA ALA A 21 -24.88 -4.24 34.37
C ALA A 21 -23.60 -3.68 33.73
N ALA A 22 -22.63 -4.52 33.48
CA ALA A 22 -21.53 -4.18 32.58
C ALA A 22 -22.21 -3.85 31.25
N SER A 23 -22.28 -2.56 30.91
CA SER A 23 -22.66 -2.13 29.58
C SER A 23 -21.68 -2.85 28.64
N ALA A 24 -22.20 -3.74 27.81
CA ALA A 24 -21.42 -4.23 26.69
C ALA A 24 -21.00 -2.98 25.91
N GLN A 25 -19.73 -2.66 25.95
CA GLN A 25 -19.19 -1.54 25.16
C GLN A 25 -19.44 -1.92 23.72
N ASP A 26 -20.20 -1.10 22.99
CA ASP A 26 -20.44 -1.33 21.57
C ASP A 26 -19.10 -1.46 20.86
N LYS A 27 -18.95 -2.53 20.06
CA LYS A 27 -17.71 -2.77 19.31
C LYS A 27 -17.53 -1.68 18.27
N THR A 28 -16.31 -1.16 18.15
CA THR A 28 -15.96 -0.28 17.03
C THR A 28 -16.01 -1.07 15.73
N LYS A 29 -16.76 -0.60 14.74
CA LYS A 29 -16.89 -1.26 13.45
C LYS A 29 -15.98 -0.61 12.41
N ALA A 30 -14.93 -1.35 12.00
CA ALA A 30 -13.99 -0.95 10.98
C ALA A 30 -14.32 -1.64 9.65
N CYS A 31 -14.57 -0.85 8.61
CA CYS A 31 -15.03 -1.33 7.31
C CYS A 31 -14.00 -1.03 6.22
N PHE A 32 -13.92 -1.92 5.21
CA PHE A 32 -12.91 -1.83 4.17
C PHE A 32 -13.53 -2.00 2.79
N VAL A 33 -13.19 -1.09 1.88
CA VAL A 33 -13.63 -1.12 0.48
C VAL A 33 -12.43 -1.44 -0.40
N TYR A 34 -12.43 -2.61 -1.02
CA TYR A 34 -11.33 -3.14 -1.82
C TYR A 34 -11.64 -3.08 -3.32
N VAL A 35 -10.68 -2.61 -4.10
CA VAL A 35 -10.81 -2.50 -5.56
C VAL A 35 -10.69 -3.85 -6.27
N GLY A 36 -9.89 -4.76 -5.74
CA GLY A 36 -9.68 -6.11 -6.24
C GLY A 36 -10.16 -7.19 -5.26
N PRO A 37 -9.95 -8.47 -5.57
CA PRO A 37 -10.23 -9.57 -4.67
C PRO A 37 -9.14 -9.73 -3.62
N ILE A 38 -9.49 -10.20 -2.41
CA ILE A 38 -8.50 -10.49 -1.35
C ILE A 38 -7.49 -11.59 -1.73
N GLY A 39 -7.78 -12.33 -2.78
CA GLY A 39 -6.91 -13.38 -3.32
C GLY A 39 -6.02 -12.93 -4.49
N ASP A 40 -5.88 -11.61 -4.75
CA ASP A 40 -5.05 -11.08 -5.85
C ASP A 40 -3.57 -11.41 -5.68
N GLY A 41 -3.13 -11.61 -4.44
CA GLY A 41 -1.73 -11.86 -4.09
C GLY A 41 -0.87 -10.61 -4.05
N GLY A 42 -1.46 -9.43 -4.24
CA GLY A 42 -0.80 -8.12 -4.29
C GLY A 42 -1.45 -7.09 -3.37
N TRP A 43 -2.02 -6.05 -3.97
CA TRP A 43 -2.56 -4.86 -3.28
C TRP A 43 -3.67 -5.18 -2.30
N THR A 44 -4.76 -5.77 -2.78
CA THR A 44 -5.93 -6.07 -1.94
C THR A 44 -5.60 -7.10 -0.89
N PHE A 45 -4.82 -8.14 -1.24
CA PHE A 45 -4.31 -9.11 -0.27
C PHE A 45 -3.60 -8.39 0.90
N GLN A 46 -2.73 -7.43 0.60
CA GLN A 46 -1.94 -6.76 1.63
C GLN A 46 -2.78 -5.81 2.49
N HIS A 47 -3.79 -5.16 1.92
CA HIS A 47 -4.77 -4.39 2.69
C HIS A 47 -5.59 -5.29 3.62
N ASP A 48 -5.95 -6.51 3.17
CA ASP A 48 -6.67 -7.46 4.01
C ASP A 48 -5.80 -8.02 5.15
N GLN A 49 -4.46 -8.17 4.93
CA GLN A 49 -3.55 -8.47 6.03
C GLN A 49 -3.56 -7.36 7.10
N GLY A 50 -3.68 -6.10 6.69
CA GLY A 50 -3.87 -4.97 7.59
C GLY A 50 -5.18 -5.06 8.39
N ARG A 51 -6.30 -5.42 7.75
CA ARG A 51 -7.59 -5.68 8.42
C ARG A 51 -7.47 -6.80 9.46
N LEU A 52 -6.85 -7.92 9.09
CA LEU A 52 -6.63 -9.04 10.00
C LEU A 52 -5.75 -8.66 11.19
N ALA A 53 -4.77 -7.77 10.99
CA ALA A 53 -3.96 -7.23 12.09
C ALA A 53 -4.79 -6.40 13.07
N VAL A 54 -5.79 -5.65 12.59
CA VAL A 54 -6.75 -4.91 13.44
C VAL A 54 -7.55 -5.89 14.30
N GLU A 55 -8.08 -6.97 13.72
CA GLU A 55 -8.78 -8.03 14.48
C GLU A 55 -7.88 -8.66 15.53
N ALA A 56 -6.63 -8.97 15.17
CA ALA A 56 -5.66 -9.56 16.09
C ALA A 56 -5.29 -8.61 17.24
N ALA A 57 -5.20 -7.29 16.97
CA ALA A 57 -4.81 -6.29 17.97
C ALA A 57 -5.93 -5.99 18.97
N TYR A 58 -7.18 -5.94 18.53
CA TYR A 58 -8.31 -5.44 19.34
C TYR A 58 -9.33 -6.50 19.76
N GLY A 59 -9.34 -7.67 19.12
CA GLY A 59 -10.20 -8.80 19.50
C GLY A 59 -11.66 -8.41 19.65
N ASP A 60 -12.22 -8.62 20.83
CA ASP A 60 -13.64 -8.35 21.11
C ASP A 60 -14.04 -6.87 21.09
N LYS A 61 -13.11 -5.93 21.03
CA LYS A 61 -13.38 -4.49 20.96
C LYS A 61 -13.70 -4.01 19.54
N VAL A 62 -13.40 -4.80 18.52
CA VAL A 62 -13.61 -4.45 17.12
C VAL A 62 -14.47 -5.48 16.40
N GLU A 63 -15.24 -5.00 15.42
CA GLU A 63 -15.84 -5.80 14.36
C GLU A 63 -15.30 -5.29 13.03
N THR A 64 -14.87 -6.18 12.14
CA THR A 64 -14.48 -5.76 10.80
C THR A 64 -15.45 -6.26 9.76
N ALA A 65 -15.64 -5.47 8.70
CA ALA A 65 -16.40 -5.85 7.51
C ALA A 65 -15.65 -5.38 6.27
N PHE A 66 -15.79 -6.08 5.16
CA PHE A 66 -15.21 -5.64 3.89
C PHE A 66 -16.11 -5.96 2.70
N GLN A 67 -15.88 -5.23 1.63
CA GLN A 67 -16.44 -5.51 0.31
C GLN A 67 -15.31 -5.48 -0.72
N GLU A 68 -15.09 -6.58 -1.39
CA GLU A 68 -14.09 -6.73 -2.44
C GLU A 68 -14.68 -6.53 -3.84
N ASN A 69 -13.80 -6.35 -4.84
CA ASN A 69 -14.17 -6.18 -6.24
C ASN A 69 -15.14 -5.00 -6.45
N VAL A 70 -14.88 -3.88 -5.78
CA VAL A 70 -15.69 -2.67 -5.90
C VAL A 70 -15.09 -1.79 -7.00
N PRO A 71 -15.78 -1.60 -8.14
CA PRO A 71 -15.30 -0.69 -9.17
C PRO A 71 -15.23 0.76 -8.67
N GLU A 72 -14.26 1.50 -9.17
CA GLU A 72 -14.17 2.94 -8.94
C GLU A 72 -15.38 3.68 -9.53
N GLY A 73 -15.74 4.83 -8.95
CA GLY A 73 -16.89 5.61 -9.36
C GLY A 73 -18.16 5.33 -8.58
N ALA A 74 -19.32 5.24 -9.24
CA ALA A 74 -20.64 5.17 -8.61
C ALA A 74 -20.85 3.96 -7.70
N ASP A 75 -20.25 2.82 -8.02
CA ASP A 75 -20.32 1.62 -7.18
C ASP A 75 -19.58 1.83 -5.86
N ALA A 76 -18.42 2.47 -5.88
CA ALA A 76 -17.66 2.82 -4.68
C ALA A 76 -18.47 3.75 -3.76
N GLU A 77 -19.10 4.80 -4.32
CA GLU A 77 -19.97 5.69 -3.52
C GLU A 77 -21.13 4.93 -2.88
N ARG A 78 -21.77 4.03 -3.62
CA ARG A 78 -22.87 3.20 -3.14
C ARG A 78 -22.42 2.28 -1.98
N VAL A 79 -21.28 1.60 -2.13
CA VAL A 79 -20.76 0.68 -1.11
C VAL A 79 -20.36 1.45 0.17
N MET A 80 -19.62 2.55 0.03
CA MET A 80 -19.25 3.41 1.17
C MET A 80 -20.48 3.93 1.91
N THR A 81 -21.51 4.37 1.15
CA THR A 81 -22.78 4.83 1.73
C THR A 81 -23.48 3.72 2.51
N GLN A 82 -23.52 2.50 1.96
CA GLN A 82 -24.09 1.34 2.65
C GLN A 82 -23.32 0.98 3.93
N MET A 83 -22.00 1.03 3.89
CA MET A 83 -21.16 0.80 5.07
C MET A 83 -21.42 1.84 6.15
N ALA A 84 -21.47 3.13 5.81
CA ALA A 84 -21.79 4.19 6.76
C ALA A 84 -23.19 4.00 7.39
N LEU A 85 -24.21 3.67 6.58
CA LEU A 85 -25.57 3.36 7.07
C LEU A 85 -25.63 2.08 7.90
N SER A 86 -24.74 1.13 7.72
CA SER A 86 -24.66 -0.11 8.50
C SER A 86 -23.94 0.05 9.84
N GLY A 87 -23.57 1.29 10.20
CA GLY A 87 -22.94 1.61 11.48
C GLY A 87 -21.43 1.40 11.51
N CYS A 88 -20.72 1.52 10.38
CA CYS A 88 -19.26 1.58 10.40
C CYS A 88 -18.80 2.89 11.04
N ASP A 89 -17.91 2.82 12.03
CA ASP A 89 -17.31 3.97 12.70
C ASP A 89 -16.13 4.54 11.91
N ILE A 90 -15.41 3.66 11.21
CA ILE A 90 -14.29 4.01 10.35
C ILE A 90 -14.33 3.17 9.06
N ILE A 91 -14.09 3.83 7.91
CA ILE A 91 -14.12 3.20 6.59
C ILE A 91 -12.79 3.47 5.88
N PHE A 92 -12.08 2.38 5.55
CA PHE A 92 -10.86 2.42 4.74
C PHE A 92 -11.22 2.22 3.27
N THR A 93 -10.81 3.15 2.41
CA THR A 93 -11.08 3.14 0.97
C THR A 93 -9.76 3.01 0.22
N THR A 94 -9.51 1.84 -0.37
CA THR A 94 -8.17 1.37 -0.75
C THR A 94 -7.90 1.47 -2.23
N SER A 95 -8.26 2.59 -2.87
CA SER A 95 -7.87 2.88 -4.25
C SER A 95 -7.79 4.37 -4.50
N PHE A 96 -6.82 4.80 -5.32
CA PHE A 96 -6.69 6.20 -5.76
C PHE A 96 -8.00 6.74 -6.37
N GLY A 97 -8.67 5.97 -7.20
CA GLY A 97 -9.91 6.37 -7.87
C GLY A 97 -11.14 6.44 -6.98
N TYR A 98 -11.04 6.13 -5.68
CA TYR A 98 -12.11 6.34 -4.71
C TYR A 98 -12.13 7.76 -4.11
N MET A 99 -11.21 8.64 -4.52
CA MET A 99 -10.96 9.93 -3.88
C MET A 99 -12.19 10.83 -3.80
N ASP A 100 -12.85 11.06 -4.92
CA ASP A 100 -14.02 11.94 -4.98
C ASP A 100 -15.22 11.34 -4.24
N GLN A 101 -15.42 10.02 -4.37
CA GLN A 101 -16.50 9.29 -3.71
C GLN A 101 -16.33 9.27 -2.20
N THR A 102 -15.10 9.08 -1.71
CA THR A 102 -14.78 9.12 -0.28
C THR A 102 -15.16 10.49 0.31
N ASN A 103 -14.75 11.58 -0.32
CA ASN A 103 -15.07 12.93 0.15
C ASN A 103 -16.57 13.24 0.05
N ALA A 104 -17.24 12.78 -1.03
CA ALA A 104 -18.67 12.98 -1.21
C ALA A 104 -19.51 12.22 -0.15
N VAL A 105 -19.12 11.01 0.21
CA VAL A 105 -19.80 10.22 1.26
C VAL A 105 -19.47 10.79 2.65
N ALA A 106 -18.21 11.12 2.92
CA ALA A 106 -17.80 11.70 4.20
C ALA A 106 -18.55 12.97 4.55
N ALA A 107 -18.87 13.82 3.58
CA ALA A 107 -19.67 15.02 3.76
C ALA A 107 -21.12 14.72 4.22
N LYS A 108 -21.66 13.54 3.87
CA LYS A 108 -23.00 13.09 4.25
C LYS A 108 -23.03 12.40 5.63
N PHE A 109 -21.89 11.90 6.09
CA PHE A 109 -21.74 11.12 7.31
C PHE A 109 -20.61 11.70 8.20
N PRO A 110 -20.80 12.89 8.83
CA PRO A 110 -19.72 13.60 9.53
C PRO A 110 -19.18 12.86 10.77
N ASP A 111 -19.95 11.94 11.33
CA ASP A 111 -19.54 11.16 12.52
C ASP A 111 -18.67 9.95 12.14
N VAL A 112 -18.78 9.44 10.90
CA VAL A 112 -17.97 8.34 10.37
C VAL A 112 -16.59 8.85 9.95
N LYS A 113 -15.53 8.14 10.30
CA LYS A 113 -14.16 8.45 9.90
C LYS A 113 -13.82 7.74 8.59
N PHE A 114 -13.12 8.43 7.70
CA PHE A 114 -12.70 7.89 6.41
C PHE A 114 -11.17 7.97 6.29
N GLU A 115 -10.58 6.86 5.90
CA GLU A 115 -9.16 6.70 5.64
C GLU A 115 -8.98 6.34 4.15
N HIS A 116 -8.49 7.29 3.35
CA HIS A 116 -8.38 7.10 1.91
C HIS A 116 -6.93 6.83 1.49
N ALA A 117 -6.68 5.67 0.87
CA ALA A 117 -5.37 5.29 0.37
C ALA A 117 -5.00 6.06 -0.89
N THR A 118 -3.75 6.51 -0.97
CA THR A 118 -3.08 7.13 -2.12
C THR A 118 -3.69 8.43 -2.65
N GLY A 119 -4.75 8.95 -1.99
CA GLY A 119 -5.36 10.22 -2.33
C GLY A 119 -4.70 11.44 -1.69
N TYR A 120 -5.17 12.62 -2.10
CA TYR A 120 -4.69 13.90 -1.57
C TYR A 120 -5.82 14.86 -1.15
N LYS A 121 -7.09 14.54 -1.44
CA LYS A 121 -8.24 15.37 -1.05
C LYS A 121 -8.71 15.02 0.35
N ARG A 122 -8.92 16.04 1.18
CA ARG A 122 -9.44 15.99 2.54
C ARG A 122 -10.41 17.15 2.73
N ASP A 123 -11.53 17.11 1.97
CA ASP A 123 -12.48 18.23 1.87
C ASP A 123 -13.30 18.41 3.15
N THR A 124 -13.37 17.38 4.00
CA THR A 124 -14.09 17.38 5.27
C THR A 124 -13.20 16.93 6.44
N PRO A 125 -13.45 17.35 7.68
CA PRO A 125 -12.60 17.07 8.83
C PRO A 125 -12.56 15.59 9.25
N ASN A 126 -13.44 14.75 8.70
CA ASN A 126 -13.52 13.33 8.97
C ASN A 126 -12.86 12.46 7.88
N VAL A 127 -12.09 13.05 6.96
CA VAL A 127 -11.29 12.34 5.95
C VAL A 127 -9.81 12.51 6.23
N SER A 128 -9.09 11.41 6.42
CA SER A 128 -7.63 11.33 6.36
C SER A 128 -7.17 10.70 5.06
N THR A 129 -5.94 10.97 4.67
CA THR A 129 -5.28 10.30 3.56
C THR A 129 -4.02 9.60 4.04
N TYR A 130 -3.72 8.46 3.44
CA TYR A 130 -2.48 7.74 3.69
C TYR A 130 -1.91 7.18 2.40
N ASN A 131 -0.59 7.18 2.31
CA ASN A 131 0.14 6.68 1.15
C ASN A 131 1.49 6.13 1.62
N ALA A 132 2.11 5.29 0.80
CA ALA A 132 3.46 4.84 1.01
C ALA A 132 4.41 5.41 -0.06
N ARG A 133 5.69 5.62 0.33
CA ARG A 133 6.74 6.05 -0.59
C ARG A 133 7.26 4.84 -1.37
N PHE A 134 6.38 4.25 -2.20
CA PHE A 134 6.70 3.04 -2.98
C PHE A 134 7.96 3.21 -3.81
N TYR A 135 8.24 4.44 -4.29
CA TYR A 135 9.44 4.76 -5.05
C TYR A 135 10.73 4.43 -4.29
N GLU A 136 10.71 4.39 -2.96
CA GLU A 136 11.85 3.98 -2.14
C GLU A 136 12.17 2.50 -2.34
N GLY A 137 11.18 1.62 -2.23
CA GLY A 137 11.34 0.21 -2.54
C GLY A 137 11.68 -0.03 -4.02
N ARG A 138 11.11 0.79 -4.92
CA ARG A 138 11.42 0.74 -6.35
C ARG A 138 12.87 1.07 -6.66
N ALA A 139 13.51 1.95 -5.88
CA ALA A 139 14.95 2.22 -6.00
C ALA A 139 15.78 0.94 -5.77
N VAL A 140 15.43 0.20 -4.72
CA VAL A 140 16.13 -1.06 -4.38
C VAL A 140 15.90 -2.12 -5.45
N MET A 141 14.64 -2.28 -5.92
CA MET A 141 14.33 -3.23 -7.02
C MET A 141 15.04 -2.83 -8.30
N GLY A 142 15.10 -1.55 -8.63
CA GLY A 142 15.83 -1.03 -9.79
C GLY A 142 17.33 -1.33 -9.72
N HIS A 143 17.94 -1.16 -8.56
CA HIS A 143 19.35 -1.50 -8.36
C HIS A 143 19.62 -2.98 -8.65
N ILE A 144 18.83 -3.88 -8.06
CA ILE A 144 18.96 -5.33 -8.30
C ILE A 144 18.72 -5.63 -9.78
N ALA A 145 17.68 -5.05 -10.40
CA ALA A 145 17.37 -5.22 -11.81
C ALA A 145 18.54 -4.84 -12.73
N GLY A 146 19.17 -3.68 -12.48
CA GLY A 146 20.33 -3.23 -13.25
C GLY A 146 21.54 -4.16 -13.15
N LYS A 147 21.79 -4.72 -11.97
CA LYS A 147 22.87 -5.69 -11.74
C LYS A 147 22.59 -7.07 -12.33
N MET A 148 21.31 -7.49 -12.36
CA MET A 148 20.93 -8.85 -12.76
C MET A 148 20.62 -9.01 -14.25
N THR A 149 20.22 -7.94 -14.94
CA THR A 149 19.91 -8.02 -16.38
C THR A 149 21.14 -8.44 -17.20
N LYS A 150 20.91 -9.33 -18.16
CA LYS A 150 21.90 -9.77 -19.14
C LYS A 150 21.66 -9.12 -20.50
N SER A 151 20.42 -8.82 -20.82
CA SER A 151 20.02 -8.17 -22.08
C SER A 151 20.20 -6.63 -22.03
N ASN A 152 20.39 -6.05 -20.87
CA ASN A 152 20.29 -4.61 -20.60
C ASN A 152 18.90 -4.02 -20.89
N LYS A 153 17.87 -4.87 -20.98
CA LYS A 153 16.48 -4.46 -21.23
C LYS A 153 15.61 -4.82 -20.04
N ILE A 154 15.04 -3.82 -19.41
CA ILE A 154 14.12 -3.94 -18.28
C ILE A 154 12.72 -3.58 -18.77
N GLY A 155 11.72 -4.36 -18.40
CA GLY A 155 10.32 -4.08 -18.65
C GLY A 155 9.62 -3.61 -17.39
N TYR A 156 8.73 -2.63 -17.54
CA TYR A 156 7.86 -2.18 -16.46
C TYR A 156 6.40 -2.24 -16.90
N ILE A 157 5.56 -2.92 -16.15
CA ILE A 157 4.12 -2.97 -16.37
C ILE A 157 3.48 -1.95 -15.44
N GLY A 158 2.95 -0.86 -16.00
CA GLY A 158 2.22 0.16 -15.25
C GLY A 158 0.72 -0.08 -15.32
N SER A 159 -0.01 0.22 -14.25
CA SER A 159 -1.48 0.18 -14.19
C SER A 159 -2.09 1.40 -14.87
N PHE A 160 -2.05 2.56 -14.21
CA PHE A 160 -2.55 3.83 -14.72
C PHE A 160 -1.47 4.91 -14.63
N PRO A 161 -1.46 5.91 -15.54
CA PRO A 161 -0.44 6.95 -15.58
C PRO A 161 -0.67 8.03 -14.51
N ILE A 162 -0.73 7.63 -13.25
CA ILE A 162 -0.83 8.52 -12.09
C ILE A 162 0.55 8.77 -11.46
N PRO A 163 0.73 9.85 -10.69
CA PRO A 163 2.04 10.23 -10.13
C PRO A 163 2.75 9.10 -9.40
N GLU A 164 2.05 8.34 -8.58
CA GLU A 164 2.57 7.21 -7.81
C GLU A 164 3.24 6.14 -8.69
N VAL A 165 2.58 5.76 -9.78
CA VAL A 165 3.11 4.76 -10.73
C VAL A 165 4.30 5.33 -11.50
N ILE A 166 4.23 6.60 -11.92
CA ILE A 166 5.31 7.30 -12.62
C ILE A 166 6.55 7.45 -11.73
N GLN A 167 6.36 7.77 -10.44
CA GLN A 167 7.46 7.77 -9.45
C GLN A 167 8.16 6.41 -9.41
N GLY A 168 7.38 5.33 -9.35
CA GLY A 168 7.90 3.96 -9.31
C GLY A 168 8.73 3.60 -10.53
N ILE A 169 8.25 3.96 -11.72
CA ILE A 169 8.96 3.77 -12.99
C ILE A 169 10.29 4.55 -13.00
N ASN A 170 10.22 5.85 -12.68
CA ASN A 170 11.39 6.73 -12.66
C ASN A 170 12.44 6.25 -11.65
N SER A 171 12.02 5.94 -10.42
CA SER A 171 12.91 5.49 -9.36
C SER A 171 13.61 4.18 -9.72
N SER A 172 12.85 3.19 -10.23
CA SER A 172 13.41 1.93 -10.70
C SER A 172 14.46 2.14 -11.80
N PHE A 173 14.14 2.99 -12.78
CA PHE A 173 15.05 3.25 -13.90
C PHE A 173 16.31 3.99 -13.46
N ILE A 174 16.21 5.04 -12.64
CA ILE A 174 17.34 5.79 -12.12
C ILE A 174 18.35 4.85 -11.45
N HIS A 175 17.86 3.95 -10.58
CA HIS A 175 18.74 3.06 -9.82
C HIS A 175 19.26 1.90 -10.66
N ALA A 176 18.48 1.40 -11.62
CA ALA A 176 18.99 0.44 -12.61
C ALA A 176 20.09 1.04 -13.47
N LYS A 177 19.93 2.30 -13.90
CA LYS A 177 20.92 3.04 -14.71
C LYS A 177 22.19 3.36 -13.92
N LYS A 178 22.06 3.69 -12.61
CA LYS A 178 23.22 3.86 -11.72
C LYS A 178 24.00 2.55 -11.55
N ALA A 179 23.30 1.42 -11.43
CA ALA A 179 23.90 0.09 -11.28
C ALA A 179 24.52 -0.44 -12.59
N ASN A 180 23.89 -0.12 -13.72
CA ASN A 180 24.33 -0.53 -15.07
C ASN A 180 24.01 0.57 -16.09
N PRO A 181 25.00 1.35 -16.54
CA PRO A 181 24.79 2.46 -17.48
C PRO A 181 24.21 2.08 -18.84
N ASN A 182 24.21 0.78 -19.20
CA ASN A 182 23.74 0.31 -20.51
C ASN A 182 22.24 -0.05 -20.52
N VAL A 183 21.57 -0.05 -19.36
CA VAL A 183 20.17 -0.46 -19.32
C VAL A 183 19.24 0.52 -20.06
N THR A 184 18.21 -0.04 -20.65
CA THR A 184 17.03 0.65 -21.16
C THR A 184 15.80 0.10 -20.45
N MET A 185 14.75 0.92 -20.32
CA MET A 185 13.48 0.49 -19.75
C MET A 185 12.35 0.76 -20.73
N SER A 186 11.56 -0.28 -21.02
CA SER A 186 10.31 -0.18 -21.79
C SER A 186 9.13 -0.28 -20.84
N VAL A 187 8.13 0.60 -21.01
CA VAL A 187 6.92 0.63 -20.18
C VAL A 187 5.72 0.18 -21.02
N VAL A 188 4.93 -0.73 -20.47
CA VAL A 188 3.62 -1.12 -21.00
C VAL A 188 2.55 -0.74 -19.98
N TRP A 189 1.52 -0.01 -20.44
CA TRP A 189 0.40 0.41 -19.61
C TRP A 189 -0.77 -0.56 -19.79
N ALA A 190 -1.14 -1.26 -18.68
CA ALA A 190 -2.19 -2.28 -18.67
C ALA A 190 -3.61 -1.68 -18.56
N TYR A 191 -3.75 -0.45 -18.09
CA TYR A 191 -5.03 0.21 -17.82
C TYR A 191 -5.98 -0.62 -16.96
N THR A 192 -5.42 -1.23 -15.95
CA THR A 192 -6.12 -1.97 -14.91
C THR A 192 -5.28 -2.01 -13.66
N TRP A 193 -5.92 -2.13 -12.50
CA TRP A 193 -5.26 -2.49 -11.25
C TRP A 193 -5.06 -4.01 -11.19
N PHE A 194 -6.11 -4.77 -11.47
CA PHE A 194 -6.11 -6.22 -11.41
C PHE A 194 -6.82 -6.81 -12.64
N ASP A 195 -6.07 -7.40 -13.54
CA ASP A 195 -6.54 -8.21 -14.66
C ASP A 195 -5.41 -9.18 -15.06
N PRO A 196 -5.41 -10.40 -14.48
CA PRO A 196 -4.33 -11.35 -14.72
C PRO A 196 -4.05 -11.65 -16.19
N ALA A 197 -5.08 -11.57 -17.05
CA ALA A 197 -4.90 -11.82 -18.49
C ALA A 197 -4.14 -10.66 -19.16
N LYS A 198 -4.56 -9.42 -18.93
CA LYS A 198 -3.85 -8.25 -19.47
C LYS A 198 -2.43 -8.12 -18.92
N GLU A 199 -2.25 -8.43 -17.63
CA GLU A 199 -0.93 -8.38 -16.99
C GLU A 199 0.02 -9.44 -17.55
N ALA A 200 -0.46 -10.66 -17.80
CA ALA A 200 0.29 -11.70 -18.48
C ALA A 200 0.64 -11.31 -19.92
N ASP A 201 -0.31 -10.76 -20.68
CA ASP A 201 -0.08 -10.29 -22.05
C ASP A 201 0.96 -9.18 -22.10
N ALA A 202 0.92 -8.23 -21.15
CA ALA A 202 1.92 -7.16 -21.04
C ALA A 202 3.31 -7.74 -20.75
N ALA A 203 3.43 -8.69 -19.81
CA ALA A 203 4.70 -9.36 -19.52
C ALA A 203 5.22 -10.10 -20.74
N LYS A 204 4.37 -10.87 -21.42
CA LYS A 204 4.73 -11.61 -22.64
C LYS A 204 5.23 -10.66 -23.74
N ALA A 205 4.53 -9.56 -23.99
CA ALA A 205 4.92 -8.57 -24.99
C ALA A 205 6.30 -7.96 -24.70
N LEU A 206 6.63 -7.70 -23.44
CA LEU A 206 7.94 -7.22 -23.01
C LEU A 206 9.02 -8.30 -23.22
N ILE A 207 8.75 -9.54 -22.84
CA ILE A 207 9.68 -10.68 -23.01
C ILE A 207 9.98 -10.93 -24.50
N GLU A 208 8.97 -10.88 -25.37
CA GLU A 208 9.13 -11.00 -26.82
C GLU A 208 10.01 -9.89 -27.43
N GLN A 209 10.11 -8.73 -26.79
CA GLN A 209 11.04 -7.64 -27.14
C GLN A 209 12.46 -7.85 -26.60
N GLY A 210 12.71 -8.99 -25.93
CA GLY A 210 14.00 -9.35 -25.36
C GLY A 210 14.28 -8.76 -23.99
N VAL A 211 13.26 -8.35 -23.27
CA VAL A 211 13.33 -7.98 -21.84
C VAL A 211 13.62 -9.26 -21.03
N ASP A 212 14.55 -9.18 -20.10
CA ASP A 212 14.89 -10.27 -19.19
C ASP A 212 14.66 -9.95 -17.70
N VAL A 213 14.17 -8.74 -17.40
CA VAL A 213 13.77 -8.33 -16.05
C VAL A 213 12.42 -7.65 -16.12
N ILE A 214 11.43 -8.17 -15.38
CA ILE A 214 10.08 -7.63 -15.29
C ILE A 214 9.86 -6.96 -13.92
N LEU A 215 9.50 -5.68 -13.96
CA LEU A 215 8.93 -4.92 -12.84
C LEU A 215 7.46 -4.65 -13.13
N GLN A 216 6.63 -4.56 -12.11
CA GLN A 216 5.20 -4.28 -12.26
C GLN A 216 4.67 -3.32 -11.20
N HIS A 217 3.60 -2.61 -11.53
CA HIS A 217 2.74 -1.88 -10.61
C HIS A 217 1.28 -2.21 -10.97
N THR A 218 0.99 -3.49 -10.97
CA THR A 218 -0.31 -4.14 -11.13
C THR A 218 -0.41 -5.24 -10.08
N ASP A 219 -1.60 -5.72 -9.78
CA ASP A 219 -1.85 -6.40 -8.51
C ASP A 219 -1.78 -7.93 -8.60
N SER A 220 -1.83 -8.52 -9.81
CA SER A 220 -1.79 -9.98 -9.93
C SER A 220 -0.37 -10.55 -9.96
N THR A 221 -0.28 -11.84 -9.68
CA THR A 221 0.97 -12.61 -9.80
C THR A 221 1.25 -13.08 -11.24
N ALA A 222 0.37 -12.73 -12.19
CA ALA A 222 0.45 -13.23 -13.57
C ALA A 222 1.74 -12.82 -14.31
N PRO A 223 2.30 -11.61 -14.15
CA PRO A 223 3.58 -11.26 -14.75
C PRO A 223 4.73 -12.17 -14.31
N LEU A 224 4.79 -12.55 -13.02
CA LEU A 224 5.78 -13.50 -12.52
C LEU A 224 5.56 -14.90 -13.10
N ALA A 225 4.29 -15.34 -13.20
CA ALA A 225 3.95 -16.61 -13.79
C ALA A 225 4.31 -16.66 -15.30
N GLU A 226 4.18 -15.54 -16.02
CA GLU A 226 4.61 -15.44 -17.41
C GLU A 226 6.13 -15.45 -17.53
N ALA A 227 6.85 -14.70 -16.69
CA ALA A 227 8.30 -14.70 -16.63
C ALA A 227 8.86 -16.12 -16.38
N ALA A 228 8.20 -16.93 -15.55
CA ALA A 228 8.60 -18.31 -15.24
C ALA A 228 8.60 -19.25 -16.48
N LYS A 229 7.86 -18.90 -17.53
CA LYS A 229 7.82 -19.70 -18.78
C LYS A 229 9.05 -19.49 -19.65
N THR A 230 9.83 -18.43 -19.42
CA THR A 230 11.01 -18.09 -20.24
C THR A 230 12.28 -18.20 -19.41
N PRO A 231 13.15 -19.19 -19.66
CA PRO A 231 14.40 -19.36 -18.93
C PRO A 231 15.28 -18.11 -18.97
N GLY A 232 15.73 -17.65 -17.81
CA GLY A 232 16.60 -16.49 -17.67
C GLY A 232 15.87 -15.16 -17.48
N VAL A 233 14.54 -15.10 -17.61
CA VAL A 233 13.74 -13.96 -17.22
C VAL A 233 13.51 -13.99 -15.71
N ILE A 234 13.70 -12.84 -15.06
CA ILE A 234 13.45 -12.64 -13.62
C ILE A 234 12.40 -11.55 -13.40
N GLY A 235 11.83 -11.53 -12.20
CA GLY A 235 10.85 -10.52 -11.82
C GLY A 235 10.81 -10.25 -10.33
N PHE A 236 9.97 -9.31 -9.94
CA PHE A 236 9.81 -8.84 -8.58
C PHE A 236 8.34 -8.92 -8.15
N GLY A 237 8.11 -9.23 -6.86
CA GLY A 237 6.79 -9.12 -6.26
C GLY A 237 6.38 -7.65 -6.08
N GLN A 238 5.07 -7.41 -6.19
CA GLN A 238 4.45 -6.09 -6.07
C GLN A 238 3.42 -6.09 -4.95
N ALA A 239 3.46 -5.06 -4.10
CA ALA A 239 2.63 -4.86 -2.93
C ALA A 239 2.77 -5.96 -1.86
N SER A 240 3.00 -7.20 -2.26
CA SER A 240 3.29 -8.33 -1.37
C SER A 240 4.53 -9.10 -1.83
N ASP A 241 4.98 -10.03 -0.99
CA ASP A 241 6.17 -10.84 -1.31
C ASP A 241 6.01 -11.68 -2.59
N MET A 242 4.81 -12.18 -2.87
CA MET A 242 4.48 -13.06 -4.00
C MET A 242 5.28 -14.37 -4.08
N ALA A 243 6.16 -14.66 -3.12
CA ALA A 243 7.01 -15.85 -3.13
C ALA A 243 6.20 -17.16 -3.09
N ALA A 244 5.03 -17.14 -2.44
CA ALA A 244 4.14 -18.30 -2.37
C ALA A 244 3.56 -18.67 -3.74
N TYR A 245 3.41 -17.70 -4.65
CA TYR A 245 2.80 -17.89 -5.98
C TYR A 245 3.82 -18.19 -7.05
N SER A 246 5.01 -17.58 -6.99
CA SER A 246 6.06 -17.75 -7.98
C SER A 246 7.44 -17.56 -7.34
N PRO A 247 7.93 -18.54 -6.57
CA PRO A 247 9.21 -18.44 -5.86
C PRO A 247 10.41 -18.29 -6.81
N SER A 248 10.26 -18.70 -8.06
CA SER A 248 11.18 -18.50 -9.18
C SER A 248 10.32 -18.18 -10.41
N PRO A 249 10.56 -17.08 -11.10
CA PRO A 249 11.80 -16.29 -11.17
C PRO A 249 11.85 -15.05 -10.24
N ARG A 250 11.03 -14.98 -9.21
CA ARG A 250 11.02 -13.84 -8.28
C ARG A 250 12.38 -13.71 -7.57
N VAL A 251 12.99 -12.52 -7.61
CA VAL A 251 14.29 -12.25 -6.96
C VAL A 251 14.17 -11.40 -5.68
N SER A 252 13.15 -10.59 -5.55
CA SER A 252 12.77 -9.82 -4.35
C SER A 252 11.38 -9.23 -4.54
N ALA A 253 10.92 -8.36 -3.63
CA ALA A 253 9.61 -7.70 -3.71
C ALA A 253 9.61 -6.35 -2.99
N ILE A 254 8.65 -5.50 -3.35
CA ILE A 254 8.14 -4.44 -2.50
C ILE A 254 6.94 -4.99 -1.74
N ILE A 255 6.90 -4.77 -0.43
CA ILE A 255 5.78 -5.16 0.43
C ILE A 255 5.19 -3.91 1.04
N ASP A 256 3.89 -3.74 0.90
CA ASP A 256 3.12 -2.64 1.46
C ASP A 256 2.62 -3.07 2.83
N ASN A 257 3.12 -2.46 3.90
CA ASN A 257 2.81 -2.86 5.26
C ASN A 257 1.78 -1.90 5.89
N TRP A 258 0.50 -2.14 5.61
CA TRP A 258 -0.61 -1.32 6.12
C TRP A 258 -0.98 -1.61 7.57
N ALA A 259 -0.53 -2.73 8.14
CA ALA A 259 -0.95 -3.19 9.45
C ALA A 259 -0.72 -2.16 10.59
N PRO A 260 0.48 -1.54 10.74
CA PRO A 260 0.69 -0.55 11.80
C PRO A 260 -0.24 0.64 11.68
N TYR A 261 -0.44 1.15 10.46
CA TYR A 261 -1.33 2.27 10.20
C TYR A 261 -2.78 1.93 10.57
N TYR A 262 -3.30 0.81 10.12
CA TYR A 262 -4.69 0.42 10.39
C TYR A 262 -4.94 0.20 11.87
N VAL A 263 -4.01 -0.48 12.56
CA VAL A 263 -4.10 -0.70 14.01
C VAL A 263 -4.11 0.65 14.74
N GLU A 264 -3.22 1.59 14.39
CA GLU A 264 -3.19 2.93 14.99
C GLU A 264 -4.50 3.69 14.76
N ARG A 265 -5.03 3.69 13.50
CA ARG A 265 -6.22 4.47 13.17
C ARG A 265 -7.49 3.94 13.83
N VAL A 266 -7.67 2.62 13.86
CA VAL A 266 -8.79 1.98 14.55
C VAL A 266 -8.68 2.18 16.08
N GLY A 267 -7.47 2.06 16.64
CA GLY A 267 -7.22 2.38 18.05
C GLY A 267 -7.59 3.79 18.41
N ALA A 268 -7.26 4.75 17.56
CA ALA A 268 -7.60 6.15 17.78
C ALA A 268 -9.14 6.38 17.78
N VAL A 269 -9.90 5.61 16.99
CA VAL A 269 -11.39 5.66 17.05
C VAL A 269 -11.89 5.03 18.36
N ILE A 270 -11.37 3.87 18.77
CA ILE A 270 -11.73 3.21 20.04
C ILE A 270 -11.49 4.14 21.23
N ASP A 271 -10.37 4.87 21.22
CA ASP A 271 -9.95 5.75 22.31
C ASP A 271 -10.54 7.18 22.20
N GLY A 272 -11.30 7.49 21.14
CA GLY A 272 -11.86 8.82 20.88
C GLY A 272 -10.81 9.90 20.57
N THR A 273 -9.62 9.51 20.16
CA THR A 273 -8.48 10.42 19.86
C THR A 273 -8.23 10.59 18.37
N TRP A 274 -9.09 10.03 17.53
CA TRP A 274 -8.93 10.15 16.08
C TRP A 274 -8.91 11.62 15.64
N ALA A 275 -7.94 11.98 14.82
CA ALA A 275 -7.82 13.29 14.20
C ALA A 275 -7.47 13.11 12.72
N GLN A 276 -7.90 14.06 11.90
CA GLN A 276 -7.53 14.14 10.49
C GLN A 276 -6.01 14.24 10.36
N LYS A 277 -5.42 13.43 9.47
CA LYS A 277 -4.00 13.54 9.11
C LYS A 277 -3.75 13.18 7.64
N ASP A 278 -2.58 13.52 7.17
CA ASP A 278 -1.99 13.07 5.93
C ASP A 278 -0.73 12.26 6.27
N THR A 279 -0.67 11.03 5.82
CA THR A 279 0.47 10.15 6.09
C THR A 279 1.09 9.72 4.78
N TRP A 280 2.39 9.96 4.60
CA TRP A 280 3.16 9.48 3.46
C TRP A 280 4.51 9.02 3.97
N ALA A 281 4.61 7.74 4.30
CA ALA A 281 5.80 7.14 4.87
C ALA A 281 6.38 6.06 3.96
N GLY A 282 7.64 5.71 4.18
CA GLY A 282 8.39 4.81 3.33
C GLY A 282 9.07 3.68 4.11
N ILE A 283 10.27 3.31 3.69
CA ILE A 283 11.04 2.24 4.34
C ILE A 283 11.34 2.61 5.79
N GLY A 284 11.75 3.85 6.06
CA GLY A 284 12.05 4.32 7.41
C GLY A 284 10.84 4.36 8.35
N GLY A 285 9.63 4.56 7.80
CA GLY A 285 8.36 4.51 8.55
C GLY A 285 7.81 3.11 8.72
N GLY A 286 8.29 2.15 7.91
CA GLY A 286 7.87 0.76 7.94
C GLY A 286 6.66 0.45 7.07
N GLU A 287 6.09 1.43 6.33
CA GLU A 287 5.00 1.23 5.38
C GLU A 287 5.46 0.53 4.09
N VAL A 288 6.73 0.70 3.72
CA VAL A 288 7.38 -0.03 2.63
C VAL A 288 8.43 -0.96 3.19
N GLN A 289 8.35 -2.23 2.84
CA GLN A 289 9.34 -3.24 3.21
C GLN A 289 9.94 -3.89 1.97
N ILE A 290 11.18 -4.34 2.09
CA ILE A 290 11.85 -5.11 1.05
C ILE A 290 11.67 -6.59 1.36
N GLY A 291 11.05 -7.32 0.43
CA GLY A 291 10.90 -8.77 0.54
C GLY A 291 12.25 -9.49 0.49
N ALA A 292 12.28 -10.70 1.03
CA ALA A 292 13.50 -11.51 1.06
C ALA A 292 14.15 -11.56 -0.33
N ILE A 293 15.45 -11.22 -0.38
CA ILE A 293 16.23 -11.27 -1.61
C ILE A 293 16.64 -12.74 -1.84
N SER A 294 16.32 -13.27 -3.03
CA SER A 294 16.59 -14.64 -3.42
C SER A 294 18.09 -14.97 -3.40
N ASP A 295 18.43 -16.22 -3.09
CA ASP A 295 19.81 -16.74 -3.20
C ASP A 295 20.33 -16.79 -4.65
N ALA A 296 19.45 -16.61 -5.65
CA ALA A 296 19.85 -16.44 -7.05
C ALA A 296 20.54 -15.08 -7.32
N VAL A 297 20.38 -14.11 -6.42
CA VAL A 297 21.06 -12.81 -6.47
C VAL A 297 22.45 -12.96 -5.87
N PRO A 298 23.53 -12.53 -6.57
CA PRO A 298 24.89 -12.57 -6.05
C PRO A 298 25.02 -11.86 -4.70
N ALA A 299 25.85 -12.37 -3.81
CA ALA A 299 25.96 -11.89 -2.42
C ALA A 299 26.40 -10.42 -2.33
N ASP A 300 27.24 -9.96 -3.24
CA ASP A 300 27.65 -8.55 -3.33
C ASP A 300 26.48 -7.64 -3.77
N VAL A 301 25.68 -8.05 -4.73
CA VAL A 301 24.48 -7.33 -5.16
C VAL A 301 23.44 -7.28 -4.04
N LYS A 302 23.28 -8.38 -3.30
CA LYS A 302 22.40 -8.43 -2.12
C LYS A 302 22.86 -7.43 -1.06
N ALA A 303 24.14 -7.41 -0.73
CA ALA A 303 24.71 -6.47 0.24
C ALA A 303 24.56 -5.00 -0.21
N GLU A 304 24.76 -4.69 -1.50
CA GLU A 304 24.54 -3.36 -2.06
C GLU A 304 23.06 -2.94 -1.95
N ALA A 305 22.13 -3.84 -2.25
CA ALA A 305 20.68 -3.57 -2.16
C ALA A 305 20.22 -3.34 -0.70
N GLU A 306 20.73 -4.14 0.23
CA GLU A 306 20.47 -3.98 1.67
C GLU A 306 21.05 -2.65 2.20
N ALA A 307 22.25 -2.27 1.78
CA ALA A 307 22.86 -0.99 2.15
C ALA A 307 22.07 0.20 1.57
N LEU A 308 21.59 0.09 0.31
CA LEU A 308 20.74 1.12 -0.30
C LEU A 308 19.43 1.27 0.48
N ALA A 309 18.75 0.16 0.82
CA ALA A 309 17.54 0.20 1.63
C ALA A 309 17.78 0.84 3.00
N ALA A 310 18.89 0.52 3.66
CA ALA A 310 19.26 1.10 4.94
C ALA A 310 19.50 2.61 4.86
N SER A 311 20.20 3.08 3.81
CA SER A 311 20.46 4.52 3.62
C SER A 311 19.21 5.32 3.27
N ILE A 312 18.23 4.70 2.61
CA ILE A 312 16.91 5.30 2.39
C ILE A 312 16.14 5.37 3.71
N ALA A 313 16.16 4.27 4.48
CA ALA A 313 15.44 4.17 5.74
C ALA A 313 15.91 5.18 6.79
N ASP A 314 17.21 5.46 6.87
CA ASP A 314 17.79 6.43 7.82
C ASP A 314 17.81 7.87 7.28
N GLY A 315 17.35 8.08 6.03
CA GLY A 315 17.27 9.39 5.38
C GLY A 315 18.61 9.94 4.88
N SER A 316 19.70 9.19 4.94
CA SER A 316 21.01 9.61 4.41
C SER A 316 21.06 9.62 2.88
N TYR A 317 20.12 8.94 2.23
CA TYR A 317 19.95 8.91 0.79
C TYR A 317 18.47 9.07 0.40
N HIS A 318 18.20 9.92 -0.61
CA HIS A 318 16.88 10.05 -1.20
C HIS A 318 16.90 9.58 -2.66
N PRO A 319 15.95 8.70 -3.10
CA PRO A 319 15.95 8.12 -4.45
C PRO A 319 15.98 9.14 -5.59
N PHE A 320 15.31 10.27 -5.40
CA PHE A 320 15.32 11.37 -6.36
C PHE A 320 16.31 12.47 -5.93
N THR A 321 17.60 12.13 -6.00
CA THR A 321 18.72 13.07 -5.80
C THR A 321 19.43 13.28 -7.13
N GLY A 322 19.60 14.55 -7.52
CA GLY A 322 20.26 14.98 -8.76
C GLY A 322 21.76 14.68 -8.83
N PRO A 323 22.34 14.79 -10.04
CA PRO A 323 21.73 15.42 -11.21
C PRO A 323 20.75 14.49 -11.95
N LEU A 324 19.57 15.00 -12.30
CA LEU A 324 18.56 14.28 -13.05
C LEU A 324 17.93 15.19 -14.11
N ASN A 325 17.75 14.65 -15.32
CA ASN A 325 17.03 15.31 -16.40
C ASN A 325 15.68 14.64 -16.64
N LYS A 326 14.73 15.41 -17.17
CA LYS A 326 13.50 14.88 -17.74
C LYS A 326 13.77 14.25 -19.11
N GLN A 327 12.83 13.47 -19.60
CA GLN A 327 12.92 12.77 -20.89
C GLN A 327 13.16 13.71 -22.07
N ASP A 328 12.68 14.96 -22.01
CA ASP A 328 12.91 16.00 -23.03
C ASP A 328 14.31 16.65 -22.97
N GLY A 329 15.18 16.17 -22.07
CA GLY A 329 16.54 16.70 -21.85
C GLY A 329 16.61 17.93 -20.94
N SER A 330 15.48 18.46 -20.48
CA SER A 330 15.48 19.57 -19.52
C SER A 330 15.97 19.12 -18.15
N VAL A 331 16.75 19.99 -17.48
CA VAL A 331 17.22 19.69 -16.11
C VAL A 331 16.02 19.68 -15.17
N TRP A 332 15.87 18.58 -14.43
CA TRP A 332 14.91 18.49 -13.34
C TRP A 332 15.57 18.81 -11.99
N LEU A 333 16.62 18.08 -11.63
CA LEU A 333 17.38 18.30 -10.40
C LEU A 333 18.85 18.51 -10.73
N LYS A 334 19.46 19.55 -10.17
CA LYS A 334 20.91 19.78 -10.25
C LYS A 334 21.64 18.81 -9.31
N ASP A 335 22.95 18.81 -9.40
CA ASP A 335 23.80 17.99 -8.53
C ASP A 335 23.52 18.26 -7.05
N GLY A 336 23.22 17.21 -6.30
CA GLY A 336 22.89 17.27 -4.88
C GLY A 336 21.49 17.80 -4.54
N GLU A 337 20.70 18.29 -5.49
CA GLU A 337 19.30 18.67 -5.24
C GLU A 337 18.44 17.42 -5.00
N VAL A 338 17.51 17.51 -4.05
CA VAL A 338 16.55 16.47 -3.71
C VAL A 338 15.15 16.93 -4.10
N ALA A 339 14.36 16.04 -4.70
CA ALA A 339 12.98 16.34 -5.04
C ALA A 339 12.13 16.53 -3.78
N ASP A 340 11.32 17.58 -3.77
CA ASP A 340 10.34 17.82 -2.71
C ASP A 340 9.06 16.99 -2.89
N ASP A 341 8.33 16.78 -1.80
CA ASP A 341 7.10 15.98 -1.78
C ASP A 341 6.01 16.53 -2.71
N GLY A 342 5.90 17.86 -2.85
CA GLY A 342 4.93 18.49 -3.75
C GLY A 342 5.20 18.15 -5.21
N THR A 343 6.46 18.20 -5.63
CA THR A 343 6.90 17.80 -6.97
C THR A 343 6.64 16.31 -7.20
N LEU A 344 6.93 15.47 -6.21
CA LEU A 344 6.68 14.02 -6.31
C LEU A 344 5.19 13.73 -6.41
N ALA A 345 4.35 14.31 -5.55
CA ALA A 345 2.91 14.11 -5.57
C ALA A 345 2.23 14.52 -6.89
N GLY A 346 2.84 15.42 -7.64
CA GLY A 346 2.38 15.88 -8.96
C GLY A 346 3.16 15.32 -10.15
N MET A 347 3.99 14.29 -9.98
CA MET A 347 4.89 13.81 -11.03
C MET A 347 4.13 13.28 -12.26
N GLY A 348 4.30 13.95 -13.39
CA GLY A 348 3.65 13.61 -14.66
C GLY A 348 4.65 13.53 -15.84
N PHE A 349 5.91 13.16 -15.59
CA PHE A 349 6.96 13.07 -16.59
C PHE A 349 7.90 11.89 -16.31
N TYR A 350 8.51 11.37 -17.37
CA TYR A 350 9.63 10.43 -17.25
C TYR A 350 10.97 11.15 -17.10
N VAL A 351 11.93 10.48 -16.44
CA VAL A 351 13.33 10.87 -16.48
C VAL A 351 13.98 10.46 -17.81
N GLU A 352 15.07 11.13 -18.17
CA GLU A 352 15.84 10.86 -19.39
C GLU A 352 16.27 9.38 -19.49
N GLY A 353 16.00 8.78 -20.65
CA GLY A 353 16.41 7.42 -21.00
C GLY A 353 15.31 6.35 -20.88
N ILE A 354 14.15 6.65 -20.33
CA ILE A 354 12.99 5.76 -20.41
C ILE A 354 12.39 5.83 -21.82
N VAL A 355 12.02 4.66 -22.37
CA VAL A 355 11.49 4.54 -23.73
C VAL A 355 9.96 4.61 -23.73
N GLY A 356 9.40 5.41 -24.62
CA GLY A 356 7.96 5.63 -24.81
C GLY A 356 7.44 6.89 -24.11
N ASP A 357 6.15 7.13 -24.27
CA ASP A 357 5.46 8.30 -23.73
C ASP A 357 4.54 7.91 -22.57
N ILE A 358 4.28 8.87 -21.68
CA ILE A 358 3.18 8.72 -20.72
C ILE A 358 1.88 8.97 -21.47
N PRO A 359 0.92 8.03 -21.46
CA PRO A 359 -0.37 8.22 -22.08
C PRO A 359 -1.13 9.40 -21.48
N LYS A 360 -1.90 10.10 -22.31
CA LYS A 360 -2.72 11.26 -21.90
C LYS A 360 -4.12 10.84 -21.50
#